data_1561bd4b655c5bf8dcce6d17214a151a
#
_entry.id   1561bd4b655c5bf8dcce6d17214a151a
#
_cell.length_a   1.000
_cell.length_b   1.000
_cell.length_c   1.000
_cell.angle_alpha   90.00
_cell.angle_beta   90.00
_cell.angle_gamma   90.00
#
_symmetry.space_group_name_H-M   'P 1'
#
loop_
_entity.id
_entity.type
_entity.pdbx_description
1 polymer ?
#
loop_
_entity_poly.entity_id
_entity_poly.type
_entity_poly.pdbx_seq_one_letter_code
_entity_poly.pdbx_strand_id
1 'polypeptide(L)' 'MEKTLSEMLFEYRVKNHLSIKQVADMVGVSVATISNVERGHSTSRKTEQLIKWICEGVN' A
#
# COMPACT_ATOMS: atom_id res chain seq x y z
N MET A 1 -7.66 16.83 -6.53
CA MET A 1 -6.67 15.99 -7.20
C MET A 1 -6.60 14.63 -6.54
N GLU A 2 -6.48 13.61 -7.35
CA GLU A 2 -6.38 12.26 -6.82
C GLU A 2 -4.96 11.98 -6.32
N LYS A 3 -4.89 11.23 -5.25
CA LYS A 3 -3.60 10.83 -4.73
C LYS A 3 -3.05 9.66 -5.53
N THR A 4 -1.73 9.61 -5.63
CA THR A 4 -1.09 8.46 -6.26
C THR A 4 -1.20 7.26 -5.31
N LEU A 5 -0.98 6.08 -5.86
CA LEU A 5 -0.98 4.86 -5.05
C LEU A 5 0.08 4.95 -3.94
N SER A 6 1.23 5.52 -4.28
CA SER A 6 2.31 5.71 -3.32
C SER A 6 1.86 6.56 -2.13
N GLU A 7 1.20 7.67 -2.41
CA GLU A 7 0.72 8.57 -1.36
C GLU A 7 -0.36 7.92 -0.51
N MET A 8 -1.29 7.22 -1.15
CA MET A 8 -2.36 6.54 -0.43
C MET A 8 -1.80 5.52 0.55
N LEU A 9 -0.87 4.72 0.08
CA LEU A 9 -0.30 3.66 0.91
C LEU A 9 0.50 4.24 2.08
N PHE A 10 1.32 5.24 1.80
CA PHE A 10 2.12 5.87 2.84
C PHE A 10 1.23 6.50 3.92
N GLU A 11 0.21 7.25 3.52
CA GLU A 11 -0.69 7.90 4.46
C GLU A 11 -1.45 6.88 5.29
N TYR A 12 -1.92 5.82 4.66
CA TYR A 12 -2.63 4.76 5.37
C TYR A 12 -1.72 4.14 6.44
N ARG A 13 -0.50 3.84 6.05
CA ARG A 13 0.45 3.19 6.95
C ARG A 13 0.77 4.08 8.15
N VAL A 14 1.06 5.35 7.89
CA VAL A 14 1.41 6.29 8.96
C VAL A 14 0.21 6.54 9.88
N LYS A 15 -0.95 6.72 9.29
CA LYS A 15 -2.17 7.01 10.06
C LYS A 15 -2.51 5.87 11.01
N ASN A 16 -2.24 4.65 10.61
CA ASN A 16 -2.55 3.48 11.41
C ASN A 16 -1.35 2.94 12.20
N HIS A 17 -0.24 3.68 12.18
CA HIS A 17 0.98 3.31 12.89
C HIS A 17 1.49 1.91 12.51
N LEU A 18 1.47 1.63 11.21
CA LEU A 18 1.88 0.33 10.70
C LEU A 18 3.29 0.40 10.13
N SER A 19 4.04 -0.70 10.28
CA SER A 19 5.33 -0.82 9.64
C SER A 19 5.13 -1.32 8.20
N ILE A 20 6.18 -1.20 7.38
CA ILE A 20 6.12 -1.72 6.02
C ILE A 20 5.84 -3.23 6.04
N LYS A 21 6.46 -3.94 6.99
CA LYS A 21 6.25 -5.38 7.13
C LYS A 21 4.79 -5.71 7.46
N GLN A 22 4.19 -4.94 8.36
CA GLN A 22 2.79 -5.17 8.73
C GLN A 22 1.87 -4.98 7.53
N VAL A 23 2.10 -3.94 6.74
CA VAL A 23 1.30 -3.70 5.55
C VAL A 23 1.53 -4.79 4.53
N ALA A 24 2.77 -5.22 4.35
CA ALA A 24 3.09 -6.32 3.42
C ALA A 24 2.32 -7.58 3.81
N ASP A 25 2.28 -7.90 5.09
CA ASP A 25 1.55 -9.05 5.57
C ASP A 25 0.05 -8.91 5.32
N MET A 26 -0.50 -7.71 5.53
CA MET A 26 -1.93 -7.45 5.29
C MET A 26 -2.30 -7.61 3.82
N VAL A 27 -1.43 -7.13 2.93
CA VAL A 27 -1.68 -7.21 1.50
C VAL A 27 -1.36 -8.60 0.96
N GLY A 28 -0.43 -9.31 1.62
CA GLY A 28 -0.01 -10.63 1.18
C GLY A 28 1.12 -10.59 0.17
N VAL A 29 1.99 -9.60 0.28
CA VAL A 29 3.13 -9.43 -0.63
C VAL A 29 4.41 -9.24 0.18
N SER A 30 5.54 -9.15 -0.51
CA SER A 30 6.83 -8.98 0.18
C SER A 30 7.02 -7.53 0.64
N VAL A 31 7.89 -7.35 1.63
CA VAL A 31 8.28 -6.03 2.10
C VAL A 31 8.83 -5.19 0.96
N ALA A 32 9.63 -5.81 0.08
CA ALA A 32 10.19 -5.09 -1.06
C ALA A 32 9.11 -4.53 -1.97
N THR A 33 8.02 -5.28 -2.16
CA THR A 33 6.91 -4.81 -2.99
C THR A 33 6.28 -3.55 -2.40
N ILE A 34 6.02 -3.55 -1.10
CA ILE A 34 5.44 -2.38 -0.43
C ILE A 34 6.40 -1.19 -0.49
N SER A 35 7.67 -1.44 -0.22
CA SER A 35 8.68 -0.38 -0.28
C SER A 35 8.73 0.24 -1.67
N ASN A 36 8.69 -0.58 -2.71
CA ASN A 36 8.71 -0.09 -4.08
C ASN A 36 7.47 0.74 -4.41
N VAL A 37 6.30 0.33 -3.95
CA VAL A 37 5.07 1.08 -4.16
C VAL A 37 5.18 2.45 -3.50
N GLU A 38 5.71 2.53 -2.30
CA GLU A 38 5.84 3.80 -1.60
C GLU A 38 6.85 4.72 -2.27
N ARG A 39 7.78 4.16 -3.04
CA ARG A 39 8.73 4.96 -3.83
C ARG A 39 8.15 5.42 -5.15
N GLY A 40 6.94 5.01 -5.47
CA GLY A 40 6.30 5.37 -6.73
C GLY A 40 6.56 4.41 -7.87
N HIS A 41 7.14 3.25 -7.59
CA HIS A 41 7.38 2.24 -8.62
C HIS A 41 6.08 1.50 -8.97
N SER A 42 6.00 1.03 -10.19
CA SER A 42 4.86 0.26 -10.65
C SER A 42 4.80 -1.08 -9.95
N THR A 43 3.59 -1.60 -9.78
CA THR A 43 3.39 -2.93 -9.24
C THR A 43 2.34 -3.65 -10.08
N SER A 44 2.10 -4.92 -9.82
CA SER A 44 1.10 -5.67 -10.58
C SER A 44 -0.29 -5.09 -10.31
N ARG A 45 -1.18 -5.27 -11.29
CA ARG A 45 -2.55 -4.78 -11.16
C ARG A 45 -3.23 -5.38 -9.93
N LYS A 46 -3.02 -6.66 -9.69
CA LYS A 46 -3.62 -7.33 -8.55
C LYS A 46 -3.17 -6.70 -7.23
N THR A 47 -1.86 -6.47 -7.09
CA THR A 47 -1.32 -5.85 -5.89
C THR A 47 -1.86 -4.43 -5.73
N GLU A 48 -1.92 -3.68 -6.81
CA GLU A 48 -2.45 -2.33 -6.79
C GLU A 48 -3.89 -2.31 -6.30
N GLN A 49 -4.71 -3.22 -6.78
CA GLN A 49 -6.11 -3.30 -6.37
C GLN A 49 -6.24 -3.66 -4.90
N LEU A 50 -5.43 -4.59 -4.43
CA LEU A 50 -5.45 -4.97 -3.02
C LEU A 50 -5.07 -3.81 -2.12
N ILE A 51 -4.06 -3.04 -2.52
CA ILE A 51 -3.63 -1.88 -1.76
C ILE A 51 -4.73 -0.83 -1.72
N LYS A 52 -5.34 -0.55 -2.86
CA LYS A 52 -6.44 0.42 -2.92
C LYS A 52 -7.59 0.01 -2.03
N TRP A 53 -7.93 -1.27 -2.06
CA TRP A 53 -9.03 -1.80 -1.26
C TRP A 53 -8.77 -1.59 0.23
N ILE A 54 -7.56 -1.92 0.68
CA ILE A 54 -7.20 -1.75 2.09
C ILE A 54 -7.19 -0.28 2.47
N CYS A 55 -6.61 0.58 1.62
CA CYS A 55 -6.52 2.01 1.91
C CYS A 55 -7.88 2.69 1.96
N GLU A 56 -8.84 2.18 1.20
CA GLU A 56 -10.18 2.74 1.20
C GLU A 56 -11.00 2.27 2.40
N GLY A 57 -10.48 1.33 3.16
CA GLY A 57 -11.17 0.86 4.34
C GLY A 57 -12.42 0.05 4.03
N VAL A 58 -12.47 -0.58 2.90
CA VAL A 58 -13.62 -1.41 2.52
C VAL A 58 -13.60 -2.69 3.33
N ASN A 59 -14.68 -2.94 4.02
CA ASN A 59 -14.81 -4.14 4.84
C ASN A 59 -15.82 -5.09 4.25
#